data_52a363e45b27013fa40969db6db9d0b1
#
_entry.id   52a363e45b27013fa40969db6db9d0b1
#
_cell.length_a   1.000
_cell.length_b   1.000
_cell.length_c   1.000
_cell.angle_alpha   90.00
_cell.angle_beta   90.00
_cell.angle_gamma   90.00
#
_symmetry.space_group_name_H-M   'P 1'
#
loop_
_entity.id
_entity.type
_entity.pdbx_description
1 polymer ?
#
loop_
_entity_poly.entity_id
_entity_poly.type
_entity_poly.pdbx_seq_one_letter_code
_entity_poly.pdbx_strand_id
1 'polypeptide(L)'
;MELNKIYCGDSRNMDRIEDGCVHLTVTSPPYYVGKQYEKYLPTLDSYFHMLHDVFQEVHRVTVPGGKIVVNIGDIAVGSNYNEGFPEEIMVISKLVDFMHNFGSYLYARIIWEKDDPWANSSHVSFHSKIQHAEYRVLPAWEYIFVFRKGREARKDKSAADGRWLTKNEWKKLVHGVWNIRSVQSNKFHEAMFPEKLIFNCIKLYSFPGDTVLDPFMGSGITAVVSKKMGRSYLGYELKPRYVELIERKLDSVSTDNEAIFEYRDKTMNKELQDRLC
;
A
#
# COMPACT_ATOMS: atom_id res chain seq x y z
N MET A 1 -3.92 -10.91 21.61
CA MET A 1 -3.25 -9.94 20.70
C MET A 1 -3.47 -8.51 21.18
N GLU A 2 -2.44 -7.65 21.11
CA GLU A 2 -2.52 -6.22 21.46
C GLU A 2 -2.78 -5.41 20.18
N LEU A 3 -3.88 -4.64 20.14
CA LEU A 3 -4.20 -3.73 19.05
C LEU A 3 -3.40 -2.42 19.13
N ASN A 4 -3.35 -1.68 18.05
CA ASN A 4 -2.63 -0.40 17.94
C ASN A 4 -1.13 -0.54 18.23
N LYS A 5 -0.53 -1.59 17.67
CA LYS A 5 0.87 -1.95 17.89
C LYS A 5 1.66 -2.03 16.59
N ILE A 6 2.89 -1.52 16.64
CA ILE A 6 3.90 -1.71 15.60
C ILE A 6 4.97 -2.64 16.17
N TYR A 7 5.16 -3.77 15.53
CA TYR A 7 6.16 -4.76 15.92
C TYR A 7 7.47 -4.49 15.17
N CYS A 8 8.55 -4.36 15.94
CA CYS A 8 9.89 -4.37 15.34
C CYS A 8 10.25 -5.81 14.99
N GLY A 9 10.36 -6.14 13.71
CA GLY A 9 10.64 -7.50 13.28
C GLY A 9 10.31 -7.77 11.82
N ASP A 10 10.54 -9.02 11.43
CA ASP A 10 10.32 -9.51 10.07
C ASP A 10 8.87 -9.99 9.92
N SER A 11 8.15 -9.42 8.97
CA SER A 11 6.76 -9.75 8.70
C SER A 11 6.54 -11.11 7.98
N ARG A 12 7.61 -11.82 7.64
CA ARG A 12 7.51 -13.24 7.24
C ARG A 12 7.05 -14.14 8.38
N ASN A 13 7.13 -13.65 9.62
CA ASN A 13 6.57 -14.31 10.79
C ASN A 13 5.71 -13.31 11.56
N MET A 14 4.39 -13.48 11.51
CA MET A 14 3.42 -12.67 12.27
C MET A 14 2.80 -13.44 13.44
N ASP A 15 3.59 -14.20 14.18
CA ASP A 15 3.17 -15.03 15.32
C ASP A 15 2.47 -14.24 16.45
N ARG A 16 2.73 -12.92 16.53
CA ARG A 16 2.08 -12.00 17.47
C ARG A 16 0.68 -11.56 17.05
N ILE A 17 0.26 -11.89 15.84
CA ILE A 17 -1.06 -11.56 15.29
C ILE A 17 -1.86 -12.84 15.13
N GLU A 18 -3.03 -12.87 15.76
CA GLU A 18 -3.94 -14.03 15.72
C GLU A 18 -4.54 -14.23 14.32
N ASP A 19 -4.94 -15.47 14.04
CA ASP A 19 -5.62 -15.82 12.80
C ASP A 19 -6.94 -15.08 12.65
N GLY A 20 -7.23 -14.58 11.48
CA GLY A 20 -8.53 -14.02 11.15
C GLY A 20 -8.97 -12.84 12.04
N CYS A 21 -8.05 -11.92 12.34
CA CYS A 21 -8.34 -10.73 13.16
C CYS A 21 -8.14 -9.40 12.40
N VAL A 22 -7.53 -9.44 11.21
CA VAL A 22 -7.30 -8.26 10.35
C VAL A 22 -8.40 -8.13 9.32
N HIS A 23 -9.00 -6.95 9.22
CA HIS A 23 -10.12 -6.68 8.33
C HIS A 23 -9.67 -6.11 6.98
N LEU A 24 -8.58 -5.34 7.01
CA LEU A 24 -7.99 -4.71 5.84
C LEU A 24 -6.47 -4.70 5.97
N THR A 25 -5.77 -5.14 4.94
CA THR A 25 -4.34 -4.85 4.75
C THR A 25 -4.19 -3.75 3.71
N VAL A 26 -3.36 -2.73 3.98
CA VAL A 26 -2.96 -1.72 2.99
C VAL A 26 -1.46 -1.58 3.05
N THR A 27 -0.78 -1.92 1.97
CA THR A 27 0.68 -2.02 1.99
C THR A 27 1.33 -1.78 0.63
N SER A 28 2.61 -1.42 0.66
CA SER A 28 3.52 -1.42 -0.48
C SER A 28 4.80 -2.15 -0.10
N PRO A 29 5.01 -3.35 -0.63
CA PRO A 29 6.25 -4.09 -0.39
C PRO A 29 7.46 -3.36 -1.01
N PRO A 30 8.70 -3.72 -0.64
CA PRO A 30 9.89 -3.29 -1.36
C PRO A 30 9.79 -3.63 -2.85
N TYR A 31 10.30 -2.76 -3.74
CA TYR A 31 10.14 -2.94 -5.21
C TYR A 31 11.33 -3.62 -5.89
N TYR A 32 12.34 -4.01 -5.16
CA TYR A 32 13.57 -4.62 -5.71
C TYR A 32 14.27 -3.72 -6.76
N VAL A 33 14.42 -2.45 -6.43
CA VAL A 33 15.03 -1.42 -7.30
C VAL A 33 16.44 -1.00 -6.87
N GLY A 34 17.13 -1.85 -6.10
CA GLY A 34 18.51 -1.62 -5.64
C GLY A 34 18.63 -0.65 -4.46
N LYS A 35 17.59 -0.45 -3.69
CA LYS A 35 17.60 0.38 -2.48
C LYS A 35 18.40 -0.28 -1.34
N GLN A 36 18.91 0.54 -0.41
CA GLN A 36 19.71 0.02 0.72
C GLN A 36 18.98 -0.99 1.61
N TYR A 37 17.67 -0.89 1.70
CA TYR A 37 16.85 -1.83 2.49
C TYR A 37 16.64 -3.18 1.79
N GLU A 38 17.06 -3.33 0.52
CA GLU A 38 16.95 -4.58 -0.26
C GLU A 38 18.23 -5.42 -0.22
N LYS A 39 19.27 -4.98 0.49
CA LYS A 39 20.57 -5.68 0.56
C LYS A 39 20.51 -7.10 1.10
N TYR A 40 19.45 -7.43 1.87
CA TYR A 40 19.20 -8.78 2.37
C TYR A 40 18.39 -9.66 1.40
N LEU A 41 18.05 -9.13 0.22
CA LEU A 41 17.39 -9.84 -0.87
C LEU A 41 18.36 -9.92 -2.08
N PRO A 42 19.37 -10.81 -2.04
CA PRO A 42 20.46 -10.77 -3.01
C PRO A 42 20.05 -11.23 -4.41
N THR A 43 18.93 -11.95 -4.53
CA THR A 43 18.43 -12.47 -5.81
C THR A 43 16.95 -12.17 -5.97
N LEU A 44 16.48 -12.16 -7.22
CA LEU A 44 15.06 -12.00 -7.53
C LEU A 44 14.22 -13.14 -6.92
N ASP A 45 14.76 -14.36 -6.89
CA ASP A 45 14.07 -15.49 -6.25
C ASP A 45 13.90 -15.25 -4.74
N SER A 46 14.94 -14.75 -4.06
CA SER A 46 14.82 -14.40 -2.63
C SER A 46 13.79 -13.31 -2.37
N TYR A 47 13.63 -12.37 -3.30
CA TYR A 47 12.59 -11.36 -3.25
C TYR A 47 11.18 -11.97 -3.40
N PHE A 48 10.98 -12.86 -4.36
CA PHE A 48 9.68 -13.54 -4.52
C PHE A 48 9.37 -14.47 -3.37
N HIS A 49 10.34 -15.17 -2.80
CA HIS A 49 10.16 -15.96 -1.58
C HIS A 49 9.73 -15.08 -0.40
N MET A 50 10.36 -13.92 -0.21
CA MET A 50 9.97 -12.98 0.82
C MET A 50 8.52 -12.50 0.63
N LEU A 51 8.12 -12.14 -0.59
CA LEU A 51 6.73 -11.77 -0.87
C LEU A 51 5.76 -12.91 -0.58
N HIS A 52 6.09 -14.14 -1.03
CA HIS A 52 5.27 -15.32 -0.77
C HIS A 52 5.02 -15.49 0.73
N ASP A 53 6.08 -15.52 1.54
CA ASP A 53 5.99 -15.78 2.98
C ASP A 53 5.19 -14.68 3.70
N VAL A 54 5.46 -13.40 3.38
CA VAL A 54 4.71 -12.29 3.98
C VAL A 54 3.23 -12.34 3.60
N PHE A 55 2.89 -12.58 2.34
CA PHE A 55 1.50 -12.61 1.92
C PHE A 55 0.76 -13.88 2.35
N GLN A 56 1.47 -14.97 2.63
CA GLN A 56 0.90 -16.14 3.32
C GLN A 56 0.45 -15.77 4.74
N GLU A 57 1.29 -15.07 5.50
CA GLU A 57 0.94 -14.57 6.83
C GLU A 57 -0.18 -13.52 6.77
N VAL A 58 -0.13 -12.58 5.82
CA VAL A 58 -1.22 -11.63 5.59
C VAL A 58 -2.53 -12.35 5.32
N HIS A 59 -2.51 -13.41 4.49
CA HIS A 59 -3.70 -14.24 4.27
C HIS A 59 -4.18 -14.90 5.56
N ARG A 60 -3.28 -15.51 6.35
CA ARG A 60 -3.62 -16.19 7.62
C ARG A 60 -4.37 -15.26 8.56
N VAL A 61 -3.80 -14.07 8.81
CA VAL A 61 -4.35 -13.10 9.79
C VAL A 61 -5.59 -12.36 9.29
N THR A 62 -5.88 -12.36 7.99
CA THR A 62 -7.04 -11.67 7.42
C THR A 62 -8.33 -12.42 7.71
N VAL A 63 -9.41 -11.73 8.10
CA VAL A 63 -10.76 -12.31 8.29
C VAL A 63 -11.33 -12.83 6.96
N PRO A 64 -12.22 -13.83 6.96
CA PRO A 64 -12.97 -14.20 5.76
C PRO A 64 -13.71 -13.00 5.16
N GLY A 65 -13.56 -12.78 3.85
CA GLY A 65 -14.12 -11.62 3.15
C GLY A 65 -13.35 -10.30 3.33
N GLY A 66 -12.32 -10.29 4.20
CA GLY A 66 -11.41 -9.15 4.39
C GLY A 66 -10.67 -8.80 3.10
N LYS A 67 -10.17 -7.57 3.03
CA LYS A 67 -9.48 -7.05 1.84
C LYS A 67 -7.98 -6.91 2.08
N ILE A 68 -7.22 -7.18 1.03
CA ILE A 68 -5.77 -7.01 1.01
C ILE A 68 -5.45 -6.10 -0.17
N VAL A 69 -5.04 -4.87 0.13
CA VAL A 69 -4.71 -3.83 -0.85
C VAL A 69 -3.20 -3.72 -0.96
N VAL A 70 -2.70 -3.93 -2.16
CA VAL A 70 -1.26 -3.91 -2.45
C VAL A 70 -0.98 -2.91 -3.55
N ASN A 71 -0.19 -1.89 -3.23
CA ASN A 71 0.41 -1.03 -4.23
C ASN A 71 1.77 -1.61 -4.62
N ILE A 72 1.98 -1.86 -5.89
CA ILE A 72 3.20 -2.45 -6.40
C ILE A 72 3.46 -1.97 -7.83
N GLY A 73 4.74 -1.69 -8.12
CA GLY A 73 5.25 -1.42 -9.46
C GLY A 73 5.96 -2.64 -10.04
N ASP A 74 6.15 -2.62 -11.34
CA ASP A 74 6.94 -3.62 -12.04
C ASP A 74 8.43 -3.33 -11.89
N ILE A 75 9.27 -4.36 -12.04
CA ILE A 75 10.72 -4.26 -11.89
C ILE A 75 11.35 -4.17 -13.27
N ALA A 76 12.01 -3.05 -13.54
CA ALA A 76 12.89 -2.95 -14.70
C ALA A 76 14.25 -3.59 -14.38
N VAL A 77 14.51 -4.76 -14.93
CA VAL A 77 15.80 -5.46 -14.78
C VAL A 77 16.77 -4.95 -15.84
N GLY A 78 17.89 -4.40 -15.39
CA GLY A 78 18.96 -3.97 -16.29
C GLY A 78 19.68 -5.17 -16.94
N SER A 79 20.43 -4.89 -18.00
CA SER A 79 21.22 -5.88 -18.78
C SER A 79 22.18 -6.74 -17.95
N ASN A 80 22.55 -6.29 -16.75
CA ASN A 80 23.42 -7.05 -15.84
C ASN A 80 22.74 -8.25 -15.17
N TYR A 81 21.40 -8.33 -15.22
CA TYR A 81 20.63 -9.38 -14.55
C TYR A 81 20.14 -10.48 -15.50
N ASN A 82 20.07 -10.22 -16.81
CA ASN A 82 19.42 -11.11 -17.77
C ASN A 82 20.28 -11.29 -19.02
N GLU A 83 21.49 -11.85 -18.87
CA GLU A 83 22.39 -12.21 -19.99
C GLU A 83 22.55 -11.11 -21.08
N GLY A 84 22.47 -9.84 -20.67
CA GLY A 84 22.59 -8.69 -21.57
C GLY A 84 21.26 -8.13 -22.11
N PHE A 85 20.12 -8.74 -21.80
CA PHE A 85 18.81 -8.26 -22.27
C PHE A 85 18.08 -7.50 -21.13
N PRO A 86 17.73 -6.24 -21.33
CA PRO A 86 16.89 -5.53 -20.40
C PRO A 86 15.44 -6.03 -20.47
N GLU A 87 14.85 -6.37 -19.33
CA GLU A 87 13.51 -6.93 -19.20
C GLU A 87 12.68 -6.15 -18.18
N GLU A 88 11.37 -6.16 -18.34
CA GLU A 88 10.43 -5.70 -17.34
C GLU A 88 9.69 -6.89 -16.73
N ILE A 89 9.81 -7.06 -15.42
CA ILE A 89 9.19 -8.15 -14.68
C ILE A 89 7.92 -7.67 -14.05
N MET A 90 6.81 -8.23 -14.48
CA MET A 90 5.49 -7.97 -13.89
C MET A 90 5.37 -8.69 -12.54
N VAL A 91 5.80 -8.03 -11.46
CA VAL A 91 5.74 -8.57 -10.08
C VAL A 91 4.33 -8.97 -9.70
N ILE A 92 3.34 -8.22 -10.19
CA ILE A 92 1.95 -8.51 -9.90
C ILE A 92 1.48 -9.88 -10.39
N SER A 93 2.02 -10.39 -11.50
CA SER A 93 1.64 -11.70 -12.02
C SER A 93 1.95 -12.81 -10.99
N LYS A 94 3.13 -12.77 -10.40
CA LYS A 94 3.55 -13.69 -9.34
C LYS A 94 2.71 -13.52 -8.07
N LEU A 95 2.43 -12.26 -7.69
CA LEU A 95 1.62 -11.98 -6.52
C LEU A 95 0.18 -12.51 -6.68
N VAL A 96 -0.42 -12.35 -7.85
CA VAL A 96 -1.76 -12.90 -8.15
C VAL A 96 -1.77 -14.42 -8.00
N ASP A 97 -0.74 -15.11 -8.50
CA ASP A 97 -0.62 -16.56 -8.38
C ASP A 97 -0.49 -16.99 -6.90
N PHE A 98 0.36 -16.32 -6.11
CA PHE A 98 0.49 -16.61 -4.68
C PHE A 98 -0.84 -16.42 -3.94
N MET A 99 -1.46 -15.25 -4.14
CA MET A 99 -2.71 -14.92 -3.48
C MET A 99 -3.83 -15.89 -3.85
N HIS A 100 -3.90 -16.31 -5.11
CA HIS A 100 -4.89 -17.29 -5.55
C HIS A 100 -4.66 -18.66 -4.88
N ASN A 101 -3.42 -19.11 -4.79
CA ASN A 101 -3.04 -20.37 -4.14
C ASN A 101 -3.38 -20.37 -2.64
N PHE A 102 -3.27 -19.22 -1.97
CA PHE A 102 -3.69 -19.07 -0.57
C PHE A 102 -5.22 -19.03 -0.39
N GLY A 103 -5.99 -18.82 -1.46
CA GLY A 103 -7.45 -18.66 -1.40
C GLY A 103 -7.91 -17.20 -1.28
N SER A 104 -7.05 -16.27 -1.69
CA SER A 104 -7.38 -14.86 -1.87
C SER A 104 -7.49 -14.52 -3.34
N TYR A 105 -8.59 -13.92 -3.76
CA TYR A 105 -8.92 -13.69 -5.17
C TYR A 105 -8.85 -12.22 -5.52
N LEU A 106 -8.35 -11.90 -6.71
CA LEU A 106 -8.34 -10.53 -7.22
C LEU A 106 -9.78 -10.00 -7.29
N TYR A 107 -10.04 -8.94 -6.55
CA TYR A 107 -11.36 -8.34 -6.39
C TYR A 107 -11.51 -7.05 -7.20
N ALA A 108 -10.47 -6.22 -7.22
CA ALA A 108 -10.45 -4.97 -7.97
C ALA A 108 -8.99 -4.58 -8.29
N ARG A 109 -8.85 -3.71 -9.28
CA ARG A 109 -7.59 -3.05 -9.59
C ARG A 109 -7.86 -1.56 -9.82
N ILE A 110 -6.94 -0.73 -9.36
CA ILE A 110 -6.96 0.71 -9.51
C ILE A 110 -5.62 1.12 -10.09
N ILE A 111 -5.63 2.06 -11.01
CA ILE A 111 -4.41 2.71 -11.50
C ILE A 111 -4.21 3.97 -10.67
N TRP A 112 -3.08 4.05 -9.99
CA TRP A 112 -2.64 5.27 -9.36
C TRP A 112 -1.80 6.06 -10.36
N GLU A 113 -2.41 7.07 -10.96
CA GLU A 113 -1.74 8.03 -11.82
C GLU A 113 -0.95 9.01 -10.95
N LYS A 114 0.35 9.04 -11.17
CA LYS A 114 1.32 9.88 -10.45
C LYS A 114 1.54 11.20 -11.19
N ASP A 115 2.52 11.95 -10.69
CA ASP A 115 3.03 13.13 -11.38
C ASP A 115 3.70 12.76 -12.71
N ASP A 116 3.85 13.77 -13.57
CA ASP A 116 4.60 13.63 -14.81
C ASP A 116 5.98 12.99 -14.53
N PRO A 117 6.33 11.88 -15.18
CA PRO A 117 7.62 11.23 -15.04
C PRO A 117 8.80 12.16 -15.24
N TRP A 118 8.65 13.14 -16.12
CA TRP A 118 9.69 14.12 -16.43
C TRP A 118 9.93 15.13 -15.31
N ALA A 119 8.96 15.40 -14.47
CA ALA A 119 9.09 16.32 -13.35
C ALA A 119 10.02 15.80 -12.24
N ASN A 120 10.19 14.46 -12.14
CA ASN A 120 10.89 13.79 -11.04
C ASN A 120 12.11 12.97 -11.49
N SER A 121 12.40 12.87 -12.79
CA SER A 121 13.49 12.03 -13.26
C SER A 121 14.67 12.86 -13.77
N SER A 122 15.68 13.03 -12.91
CA SER A 122 17.00 13.54 -13.30
C SER A 122 17.80 12.58 -14.20
N HIS A 123 17.28 11.38 -14.44
CA HIS A 123 17.98 10.28 -15.10
C HIS A 123 17.51 10.01 -16.52
N VAL A 124 16.44 10.63 -16.99
CA VAL A 124 15.97 10.46 -18.35
C VAL A 124 16.59 11.53 -19.24
N SER A 125 17.67 11.18 -19.91
CA SER A 125 18.30 12.04 -20.90
C SER A 125 17.75 11.77 -22.28
N PHE A 126 17.22 12.80 -22.94
CA PHE A 126 16.84 12.72 -24.34
C PHE A 126 18.01 12.36 -25.25
N HIS A 127 19.23 12.70 -24.82
CA HIS A 127 20.48 12.38 -25.51
C HIS A 127 21.05 11.00 -25.12
N SER A 128 20.24 10.11 -24.57
CA SER A 128 20.69 8.73 -24.34
C SER A 128 21.16 8.14 -25.68
N LYS A 129 22.23 7.36 -25.66
CA LYS A 129 22.78 6.65 -26.82
C LYS A 129 21.87 5.53 -27.35
N ILE A 130 20.60 5.55 -26.93
CA ILE A 130 19.60 4.54 -27.29
C ILE A 130 19.15 4.85 -28.72
N GLN A 131 19.25 3.86 -29.58
CA GLN A 131 18.84 3.96 -30.97
C GLN A 131 17.33 4.05 -31.11
N HIS A 132 16.88 4.70 -32.16
CA HIS A 132 15.46 4.69 -32.54
C HIS A 132 14.94 3.24 -32.62
N ALA A 133 13.72 3.02 -32.13
CA ALA A 133 13.06 1.74 -31.91
C ALA A 133 13.41 0.99 -30.60
N GLU A 134 14.42 1.44 -29.86
CA GLU A 134 14.79 0.87 -28.54
C GLU A 134 14.32 1.73 -27.34
N TYR A 135 13.46 2.72 -27.61
CA TYR A 135 12.92 3.56 -26.53
C TYR A 135 11.95 2.79 -25.64
N ARG A 136 12.15 2.90 -24.33
CA ARG A 136 11.22 2.37 -23.34
C ARG A 136 10.20 3.42 -22.93
N VAL A 137 8.97 2.97 -22.72
CA VAL A 137 7.92 3.78 -22.14
C VAL A 137 8.19 3.95 -20.64
N LEU A 138 8.05 5.17 -20.15
CA LEU A 138 8.16 5.46 -18.72
C LEU A 138 6.76 5.44 -18.10
N PRO A 139 6.45 4.51 -17.20
CA PRO A 139 5.15 4.48 -16.56
C PRO A 139 4.98 5.69 -15.63
N ALA A 140 3.93 6.48 -15.88
CA ALA A 140 3.49 7.58 -15.01
C ALA A 140 2.49 7.11 -13.94
N TRP A 141 2.40 5.81 -13.71
CA TRP A 141 1.39 5.18 -12.88
C TRP A 141 1.93 3.93 -12.18
N GLU A 142 1.23 3.53 -11.13
CA GLU A 142 1.42 2.25 -10.45
C GLU A 142 0.08 1.53 -10.29
N TYR A 143 0.14 0.24 -10.06
CA TYR A 143 -1.04 -0.55 -9.74
C TYR A 143 -1.36 -0.53 -8.26
N ILE A 144 -2.66 -0.50 -7.95
CA ILE A 144 -3.20 -0.85 -6.64
C ILE A 144 -4.11 -2.05 -6.86
N PHE A 145 -3.69 -3.20 -6.37
CA PHE A 145 -4.46 -4.43 -6.46
C PHE A 145 -5.21 -4.68 -5.16
N VAL A 146 -6.45 -5.09 -5.28
CA VAL A 146 -7.31 -5.42 -4.15
C VAL A 146 -7.67 -6.89 -4.24
N PHE A 147 -7.24 -7.66 -3.27
CA PHE A 147 -7.64 -9.06 -3.12
C PHE A 147 -8.69 -9.19 -2.03
N ARG A 148 -9.46 -10.27 -2.08
CA ARG A 148 -10.42 -10.66 -1.06
C ARG A 148 -10.13 -12.08 -0.60
N LYS A 149 -9.99 -12.28 0.72
CA LYS A 149 -9.87 -13.62 1.30
C LYS A 149 -11.20 -14.39 1.14
N GLY A 150 -11.14 -15.49 0.42
CA GLY A 150 -12.32 -16.29 0.09
C GLY A 150 -13.25 -15.62 -0.94
N ARG A 151 -14.35 -16.30 -1.24
CA ARG A 151 -15.31 -15.88 -2.28
C ARG A 151 -16.49 -15.08 -1.73
N GLU A 152 -16.76 -15.18 -0.44
CA GLU A 152 -17.89 -14.52 0.21
C GLU A 152 -17.51 -13.10 0.71
N ALA A 153 -18.50 -12.24 0.77
CA ALA A 153 -18.35 -10.95 1.42
C ALA A 153 -18.33 -11.15 2.95
N ARG A 154 -17.78 -10.17 3.67
CA ARG A 154 -17.88 -10.13 5.14
C ARG A 154 -19.34 -10.14 5.58
N LYS A 155 -19.64 -10.89 6.63
CA LYS A 155 -21.00 -11.04 7.18
C LYS A 155 -21.20 -10.28 8.49
N ASP A 156 -20.25 -9.45 8.91
CA ASP A 156 -20.34 -8.70 10.14
C ASP A 156 -21.42 -7.61 10.09
N LYS A 157 -22.23 -7.61 11.13
CA LYS A 157 -23.41 -6.72 11.23
C LYS A 157 -23.08 -5.26 11.45
N SER A 158 -21.84 -4.91 11.76
CA SER A 158 -21.39 -3.51 11.89
C SER A 158 -21.53 -2.71 10.58
N ALA A 159 -21.64 -3.44 9.47
CA ALA A 159 -21.96 -2.87 8.15
C ALA A 159 -23.41 -2.37 8.02
N ALA A 160 -24.32 -2.74 8.93
CA ALA A 160 -25.75 -2.47 8.78
C ALA A 160 -26.12 -0.98 8.95
N ASP A 161 -25.31 -0.19 9.59
CA ASP A 161 -25.48 1.27 9.69
C ASP A 161 -24.95 2.03 8.45
N GLY A 162 -24.60 1.36 7.49
CA GLY A 162 -24.48 1.46 6.05
C GLY A 162 -24.14 2.79 5.38
N ARG A 163 -24.02 3.92 6.06
CA ARG A 163 -23.82 5.22 5.41
C ARG A 163 -22.44 5.84 5.68
N TRP A 164 -21.40 4.99 5.65
CA TRP A 164 -20.04 5.45 5.76
C TRP A 164 -19.58 6.29 4.55
N LEU A 165 -20.19 6.07 3.38
CA LEU A 165 -19.92 6.79 2.14
C LEU A 165 -21.18 7.51 1.65
N THR A 166 -21.04 8.79 1.32
CA THR A 166 -22.06 9.47 0.52
C THR A 166 -22.02 8.94 -0.93
N LYS A 167 -23.11 9.10 -1.68
CA LYS A 167 -23.17 8.72 -3.09
C LYS A 167 -22.06 9.39 -3.93
N ASN A 168 -21.74 10.64 -3.63
CA ASN A 168 -20.70 11.39 -4.36
C ASN A 168 -19.31 10.89 -4.02
N GLU A 169 -19.02 10.61 -2.76
CA GLU A 169 -17.75 9.97 -2.34
C GLU A 169 -17.59 8.61 -3.00
N TRP A 170 -18.64 7.76 -2.94
CA TRP A 170 -18.62 6.45 -3.56
C TRP A 170 -18.27 6.52 -5.05
N LYS A 171 -18.93 7.41 -5.81
CA LYS A 171 -18.65 7.59 -7.24
C LYS A 171 -17.20 7.96 -7.53
N LYS A 172 -16.58 8.80 -6.70
CA LYS A 172 -15.19 9.20 -6.84
C LYS A 172 -14.23 8.05 -6.52
N LEU A 173 -14.50 7.34 -5.41
CA LEU A 173 -13.61 6.32 -4.89
C LEU A 173 -13.64 5.02 -5.72
N VAL A 174 -14.79 4.66 -6.32
CA VAL A 174 -14.88 3.48 -7.21
C VAL A 174 -14.38 3.73 -8.62
N HIS A 175 -13.92 4.94 -8.93
CA HIS A 175 -13.28 5.22 -10.20
C HIS A 175 -11.97 4.43 -10.32
N GLY A 176 -11.77 3.74 -11.44
CA GLY A 176 -10.62 2.84 -11.62
C GLY A 176 -9.27 3.53 -11.84
N VAL A 177 -9.24 4.86 -11.89
CA VAL A 177 -8.02 5.67 -11.97
C VAL A 177 -8.07 6.74 -10.89
N TRP A 178 -7.02 6.78 -10.05
CA TRP A 178 -6.85 7.80 -9.03
C TRP A 178 -5.66 8.71 -9.39
N ASN A 179 -5.94 9.96 -9.67
CA ASN A 179 -4.89 10.97 -9.85
C ASN A 179 -4.54 11.54 -8.47
N ILE A 180 -3.40 11.10 -7.93
CA ILE A 180 -2.90 11.51 -6.62
C ILE A 180 -1.41 11.78 -6.76
N ARG A 181 -1.00 13.02 -6.49
CA ARG A 181 0.42 13.38 -6.56
C ARG A 181 1.27 12.53 -5.62
N SER A 182 2.44 12.15 -6.09
CA SER A 182 3.43 11.47 -5.26
C SER A 182 3.95 12.40 -4.16
N VAL A 183 4.38 11.82 -3.06
CA VAL A 183 5.04 12.58 -1.99
C VAL A 183 6.52 12.64 -2.31
N GLN A 184 7.08 13.85 -2.39
CA GLN A 184 8.51 13.99 -2.58
C GLN A 184 9.26 13.36 -1.39
N SER A 185 10.31 12.58 -1.69
CA SER A 185 11.15 11.98 -0.65
C SER A 185 11.72 13.06 0.26
N ASN A 186 11.63 12.85 1.56
CA ASN A 186 12.28 13.72 2.53
C ASN A 186 13.52 13.02 3.11
N LYS A 187 14.33 13.75 3.90
CA LYS A 187 15.56 13.24 4.54
C LYS A 187 15.33 12.01 5.44
N PHE A 188 14.09 11.64 5.73
CA PHE A 188 13.74 10.60 6.69
C PHE A 188 13.23 9.30 6.05
N HIS A 189 12.67 9.36 4.83
CA HIS A 189 12.16 8.17 4.15
C HIS A 189 12.21 8.35 2.63
N GLU A 190 12.75 7.35 1.92
CA GLU A 190 12.98 7.41 0.47
C GLU A 190 11.73 7.18 -0.39
N ALA A 191 10.73 6.49 0.17
CA ALA A 191 9.48 6.20 -0.51
C ALA A 191 8.32 6.29 0.50
N MET A 192 7.43 7.26 0.31
CA MET A 192 6.28 7.44 1.19
C MET A 192 4.99 7.32 0.39
N PHE A 193 4.03 6.60 0.96
CA PHE A 193 2.67 6.65 0.45
C PHE A 193 2.06 8.04 0.62
N PRO A 194 1.33 8.54 -0.37
CA PRO A 194 0.45 9.68 -0.15
C PRO A 194 -0.63 9.33 0.87
N GLU A 195 -0.80 10.20 1.87
CA GLU A 195 -1.84 10.04 2.89
C GLU A 195 -3.23 9.84 2.26
N LYS A 196 -3.49 10.55 1.17
CA LYS A 196 -4.74 10.46 0.40
C LYS A 196 -5.01 9.08 -0.18
N LEU A 197 -3.97 8.39 -0.64
CA LEU A 197 -4.11 7.04 -1.19
C LEU A 197 -4.56 6.06 -0.10
N ILE A 198 -3.89 6.10 1.06
CA ILE A 198 -4.23 5.27 2.22
C ILE A 198 -5.64 5.59 2.73
N PHE A 199 -5.99 6.89 2.82
CA PHE A 199 -7.32 7.35 3.19
C PHE A 199 -8.39 6.74 2.28
N ASN A 200 -8.20 6.78 0.96
CA ASN A 200 -9.14 6.22 0.00
C ASN A 200 -9.31 4.71 0.17
N CYS A 201 -8.21 3.98 0.36
CA CYS A 201 -8.22 2.53 0.59
C CYS A 201 -8.99 2.17 1.87
N ILE A 202 -8.68 2.83 2.99
CA ILE A 202 -9.33 2.59 4.28
C ILE A 202 -10.82 2.92 4.19
N LYS A 203 -11.16 4.02 3.53
CA LYS A 203 -12.55 4.45 3.39
C LYS A 203 -13.40 3.50 2.55
N LEU A 204 -12.82 2.93 1.48
CA LEU A 204 -13.53 1.98 0.61
C LEU A 204 -13.70 0.59 1.22
N TYR A 205 -12.69 0.11 1.95
CA TYR A 205 -12.55 -1.31 2.24
C TYR A 205 -12.60 -1.68 3.72
N SER A 206 -12.86 -0.70 4.61
CA SER A 206 -13.00 -0.94 6.05
C SER A 206 -14.12 -0.12 6.68
N PHE A 207 -14.59 -0.56 7.85
CA PHE A 207 -15.53 0.16 8.71
C PHE A 207 -14.81 0.79 9.91
N PRO A 208 -15.38 1.81 10.57
CA PRO A 208 -14.90 2.25 11.88
C PRO A 208 -14.82 1.08 12.86
N GLY A 209 -13.72 1.02 13.62
CA GLY A 209 -13.45 -0.09 14.55
C GLY A 209 -12.75 -1.31 13.92
N ASP A 210 -12.66 -1.39 12.58
CA ASP A 210 -11.89 -2.44 11.93
C ASP A 210 -10.39 -2.35 12.25
N THR A 211 -9.70 -3.49 12.13
CA THR A 211 -8.24 -3.58 12.26
C THR A 211 -7.60 -3.51 10.89
N VAL A 212 -6.66 -2.56 10.71
CA VAL A 212 -5.86 -2.36 9.50
C VAL A 212 -4.43 -2.82 9.74
N LEU A 213 -3.89 -3.60 8.83
CA LEU A 213 -2.52 -4.11 8.86
C LEU A 213 -1.66 -3.47 7.75
N ASP A 214 -0.41 -3.17 8.09
CA ASP A 214 0.65 -2.92 7.12
C ASP A 214 1.91 -3.74 7.50
N PRO A 215 2.23 -4.81 6.75
CA PRO A 215 3.40 -5.64 7.03
C PRO A 215 4.74 -4.97 6.64
N PHE A 216 4.70 -3.84 5.94
CA PHE A 216 5.88 -3.05 5.53
C PHE A 216 5.69 -1.59 5.93
N MET A 217 5.56 -1.34 7.23
CA MET A 217 5.04 -0.09 7.81
C MET A 217 5.83 1.17 7.38
N GLY A 218 7.14 1.06 7.18
CA GLY A 218 7.99 2.13 6.67
C GLY A 218 7.85 3.45 7.43
N SER A 219 7.21 4.45 6.82
CA SER A 219 6.99 5.77 7.43
C SER A 219 5.85 5.83 8.43
N GLY A 220 5.04 4.76 8.56
CA GLY A 220 3.90 4.66 9.46
C GLY A 220 2.62 5.34 9.00
N ILE A 221 2.54 5.75 7.75
CA ILE A 221 1.38 6.53 7.28
C ILE A 221 0.08 5.70 7.36
N THR A 222 0.15 4.39 7.11
CA THR A 222 -1.01 3.50 7.23
C THR A 222 -1.57 3.48 8.66
N ALA A 223 -0.72 3.39 9.67
CA ALA A 223 -1.12 3.43 11.07
C ALA A 223 -1.71 4.79 11.46
N VAL A 224 -1.05 5.89 11.05
CA VAL A 224 -1.50 7.26 11.31
C VAL A 224 -2.89 7.51 10.73
N VAL A 225 -3.12 7.15 9.47
CA VAL A 225 -4.42 7.34 8.81
C VAL A 225 -5.48 6.43 9.42
N SER A 226 -5.14 5.18 9.77
CA SER A 226 -6.05 4.26 10.45
C SER A 226 -6.54 4.87 11.77
N LYS A 227 -5.62 5.36 12.60
CA LYS A 227 -5.94 6.04 13.87
C LYS A 227 -6.83 7.26 13.65
N LYS A 228 -6.47 8.17 12.72
CA LYS A 228 -7.26 9.35 12.36
C LYS A 228 -8.67 9.02 11.87
N MET A 229 -8.88 7.84 11.32
CA MET A 229 -10.18 7.39 10.79
C MET A 229 -10.95 6.49 11.76
N GLY A 230 -10.49 6.30 13.00
CA GLY A 230 -11.16 5.47 13.99
C GLY A 230 -11.04 3.96 13.72
N ARG A 231 -9.93 3.53 13.11
CA ARG A 231 -9.56 2.11 12.96
C ARG A 231 -8.45 1.76 13.91
N SER A 232 -8.44 0.52 14.36
CA SER A 232 -7.24 -0.05 14.98
C SER A 232 -6.19 -0.34 13.91
N TYR A 233 -4.92 -0.32 14.32
CA TYR A 233 -3.81 -0.62 13.41
C TYR A 233 -2.89 -1.69 13.99
N LEU A 234 -2.24 -2.42 13.10
CA LEU A 234 -1.16 -3.35 13.36
C LEU A 234 -0.11 -3.20 12.27
N GLY A 235 1.14 -3.44 12.57
CA GLY A 235 2.16 -3.42 11.55
C GLY A 235 3.49 -3.99 11.96
N TYR A 236 4.33 -4.23 10.95
CA TYR A 236 5.71 -4.65 11.11
C TYR A 236 6.66 -3.67 10.45
N GLU A 237 7.79 -3.43 11.10
CA GLU A 237 8.88 -2.65 10.57
C GLU A 237 10.22 -3.25 11.03
N LEU A 238 11.13 -3.49 10.08
CA LEU A 238 12.43 -4.12 10.38
C LEU A 238 13.37 -3.22 11.18
N LYS A 239 13.29 -1.90 10.97
CA LYS A 239 14.25 -0.95 11.55
C LYS A 239 13.71 -0.33 12.84
N PRO A 240 14.33 -0.59 14.00
CA PRO A 240 13.89 -0.03 15.29
C PRO A 240 13.71 1.49 15.25
N ARG A 241 14.63 2.19 14.58
CA ARG A 241 14.56 3.66 14.42
C ARG A 241 13.26 4.13 13.77
N TYR A 242 12.72 3.37 12.81
CA TYR A 242 11.46 3.73 12.17
C TYR A 242 10.27 3.44 13.08
N VAL A 243 10.31 2.37 13.87
CA VAL A 243 9.29 2.08 14.88
C VAL A 243 9.17 3.25 15.85
N GLU A 244 10.28 3.74 16.42
CA GLU A 244 10.28 4.91 17.32
C GLU A 244 9.70 6.18 16.64
N LEU A 245 10.02 6.42 15.38
CA LEU A 245 9.48 7.56 14.63
C LEU A 245 7.97 7.44 14.40
N ILE A 246 7.49 6.23 14.14
CA ILE A 246 6.06 5.95 13.96
C ILE A 246 5.32 6.18 15.27
N GLU A 247 5.83 5.66 16.38
CA GLU A 247 5.23 5.84 17.72
C GLU A 247 5.09 7.32 18.07
N ARG A 248 6.15 8.12 17.88
CA ARG A 248 6.08 9.58 18.09
C ARG A 248 5.03 10.28 17.23
N LYS A 249 4.86 9.85 15.97
CA LYS A 249 3.81 10.40 15.09
C LYS A 249 2.43 10.03 15.62
N LEU A 250 2.27 8.79 16.04
CA LEU A 250 1.00 8.27 16.58
C LEU A 250 0.60 8.98 17.88
N ASP A 251 1.55 9.31 18.75
CA ASP A 251 1.29 10.06 19.99
C ASP A 251 0.74 11.47 19.71
N SER A 252 1.10 12.06 18.59
CA SER A 252 0.60 13.39 18.18
C SER A 252 -0.78 13.38 17.52
N VAL A 253 -1.36 12.20 17.26
CA VAL A 253 -2.66 12.05 16.57
C VAL A 253 -3.79 11.98 17.60
N SER A 254 -4.71 12.97 17.57
CA SER A 254 -5.96 12.91 18.34
C SER A 254 -6.88 11.80 17.83
N THR A 255 -7.61 11.19 18.74
CA THR A 255 -8.55 10.09 18.50
C THR A 255 -9.98 10.45 18.87
N ASP A 256 -10.26 11.72 19.19
CA ASP A 256 -11.63 12.17 19.43
C ASP A 256 -12.47 12.13 18.14
N ASN A 257 -13.79 11.96 18.32
CA ASN A 257 -14.70 11.83 17.18
C ASN A 257 -14.78 13.13 16.35
N GLU A 258 -14.57 14.29 16.96
CA GLU A 258 -14.56 15.58 16.26
C GLU A 258 -13.33 15.70 15.36
N ALA A 259 -12.13 15.34 15.86
CA ALA A 259 -10.90 15.33 15.06
C ALA A 259 -10.96 14.34 13.89
N ILE A 260 -11.59 13.19 14.09
CA ILE A 260 -11.83 12.20 13.02
C ILE A 260 -12.76 12.79 11.96
N PHE A 261 -13.82 13.46 12.38
CA PHE A 261 -14.79 14.09 11.46
C PHE A 261 -14.16 15.26 10.69
N GLU A 262 -13.47 16.15 11.35
CA GLU A 262 -12.74 17.27 10.72
C GLU A 262 -11.66 16.80 9.73
N TYR A 263 -10.93 15.74 10.06
CA TYR A 263 -9.94 15.16 9.16
C TYR A 263 -10.58 14.69 7.85
N ARG A 264 -11.75 14.07 7.93
CA ARG A 264 -12.52 13.62 6.75
C ARG A 264 -12.94 14.81 5.89
N ASP A 265 -13.50 15.84 6.50
CA ASP A 265 -13.97 17.03 5.79
C ASP A 265 -12.85 17.81 5.13
N LYS A 266 -11.74 18.05 5.84
CA LYS A 266 -10.56 18.73 5.28
C LYS A 266 -9.97 17.97 4.10
N THR A 267 -9.90 16.65 4.17
CA THR A 267 -9.38 15.80 3.09
C THR A 267 -10.30 15.84 1.87
N MET A 268 -11.62 15.89 2.07
CA MET A 268 -12.59 15.99 0.99
C MET A 268 -12.64 17.38 0.35
N ASN A 269 -12.53 18.46 1.15
CA ASN A 269 -12.59 19.84 0.67
C ASN A 269 -11.32 20.25 -0.09
N LYS A 270 -10.15 19.72 0.28
CA LYS A 270 -8.91 19.98 -0.45
C LYS A 270 -8.98 19.49 -1.89
N GLU A 271 -9.69 18.38 -2.15
CA GLU A 271 -9.94 17.90 -3.52
C GLU A 271 -10.79 18.83 -4.36
N LEU A 272 -11.70 19.59 -3.73
CA LEU A 272 -12.52 20.56 -4.43
C LEU A 272 -11.70 21.81 -4.84
N GLN A 273 -10.75 22.21 -3.99
CA GLN A 273 -9.85 23.34 -4.28
C GLN A 273 -8.81 23.00 -5.35
N ASP A 274 -8.21 21.81 -5.30
CA ASP A 274 -7.19 21.35 -6.28
C ASP A 274 -7.77 21.13 -7.69
N ARG A 275 -9.10 21.14 -7.86
CA ARG A 275 -9.79 21.04 -9.17
C ARG A 275 -10.24 22.38 -9.74
N LEU A 276 -10.19 23.44 -8.95
CA LEU A 276 -10.61 24.79 -9.35
C LEU A 276 -9.40 25.69 -9.70
N CYS A 277 -8.18 25.18 -9.53
CA CYS A 277 -6.93 25.75 -9.99
C CYS A 277 -6.32 24.90 -11.12
#